data_9392e6c4dd0048ce3912dfd7069c9a45
#
_entry.id   9392e6c4dd0048ce3912dfd7069c9a45
#
_cell.length_a   1.000
_cell.length_b   1.000
_cell.length_c   1.000
_cell.angle_alpha   90.00
_cell.angle_beta   90.00
_cell.angle_gamma   90.00
#
_symmetry.space_group_name_H-M   'P 1'
#
loop_
_entity.id
_entity.type
_entity.pdbx_description
1 polymer ?
#
loop_
_entity_poly.entity_id
_entity_poly.type
_entity_poly.pdbx_seq_one_letter_code
_entity_poly.pdbx_strand_id
1 'polypeptide(L)'
;MVIHPWAWGILALVAVGLVVIDFLGHARNPHPPTAAEAARWTLFYVGLAALFGVGIWLTNGWLYAQEFYAGWAMEWSLSVDNLFVFILILKAFRVPRENQQKALLLGIIIALLLRLVFILLGAALVSRFSWVFFIFGLWLLWTAFSQVYETARGSDEDEEYHESG
;
A
#
# COMPACT_ATOMS: atom_id res chain seq x y z
N MET A 1 19.04 9.48 12.93
CA MET A 1 18.98 8.18 13.64
C MET A 1 20.01 7.23 13.06
N VAL A 2 20.94 6.74 13.86
CA VAL A 2 21.86 5.68 13.42
C VAL A 2 21.17 4.36 13.74
N ILE A 3 20.44 3.82 12.76
CA ILE A 3 19.84 2.50 12.92
C ILE A 3 20.98 1.48 12.75
N HIS A 4 21.27 0.77 13.82
CA HIS A 4 22.30 -0.27 13.78
C HIS A 4 21.89 -1.38 12.79
N PRO A 5 22.82 -1.93 12.00
CA PRO A 5 22.52 -2.97 11.00
C PRO A 5 21.77 -4.19 11.56
N TRP A 6 22.00 -4.52 12.85
CA TRP A 6 21.27 -5.63 13.50
C TRP A 6 19.78 -5.38 13.66
N ALA A 7 19.34 -4.11 13.79
CA ALA A 7 17.90 -3.78 13.88
C ALA A 7 17.16 -4.08 12.56
N TRP A 8 17.82 -3.84 11.43
CA TRP A 8 17.29 -4.26 10.11
C TRP A 8 17.22 -5.77 9.99
N GLY A 9 18.20 -6.50 10.54
CA GLY A 9 18.18 -7.97 10.59
C GLY A 9 17.01 -8.51 11.40
N ILE A 10 16.76 -7.95 12.58
CA ILE A 10 15.59 -8.34 13.41
C ILE A 10 14.29 -8.01 12.70
N LEU A 11 14.16 -6.82 12.11
CA LEU A 11 12.95 -6.43 11.39
C LEU A 11 12.67 -7.39 10.21
N ALA A 12 13.69 -7.70 9.41
CA ALA A 12 13.58 -8.66 8.32
C ALA A 12 13.19 -10.06 8.82
N LEU A 13 13.78 -10.52 9.91
CA LEU A 13 13.48 -11.83 10.51
C LEU A 13 12.04 -11.89 11.03
N VAL A 14 11.56 -10.85 11.68
CA VAL A 14 10.17 -10.74 12.13
C VAL A 14 9.21 -10.71 10.94
N ALA A 15 9.49 -9.92 9.91
CA ALA A 15 8.68 -9.84 8.72
C ALA A 15 8.59 -11.19 7.99
N VAL A 16 9.72 -11.85 7.77
CA VAL A 16 9.77 -13.20 7.17
C VAL A 16 9.04 -14.21 8.05
N GLY A 17 9.23 -14.16 9.37
CA GLY A 17 8.55 -15.03 10.32
C GLY A 17 7.03 -14.89 10.25
N LEU A 18 6.50 -13.68 10.17
CA LEU A 18 5.07 -13.42 10.01
C LEU A 18 4.53 -13.97 8.70
N VAL A 19 5.25 -13.75 7.59
CA VAL A 19 4.86 -14.29 6.26
C VAL A 19 4.87 -15.82 6.28
N VAL A 20 5.86 -16.45 6.91
CA VAL A 20 5.94 -17.91 7.01
C VAL A 20 4.81 -18.46 7.87
N ILE A 21 4.49 -17.83 9.00
CA ILE A 21 3.38 -18.24 9.87
C ILE A 21 2.05 -18.14 9.13
N ASP A 22 1.83 -17.04 8.40
CA ASP A 22 0.62 -16.82 7.62
C ASP A 22 0.49 -17.86 6.50
N PHE A 23 1.57 -18.09 5.75
CA PHE A 23 1.62 -19.09 4.70
C PHE A 23 1.36 -20.51 5.21
N LEU A 24 2.02 -20.91 6.30
CA LEU A 24 1.84 -22.24 6.90
C LEU A 24 0.45 -22.42 7.51
N GLY A 25 -0.14 -21.36 8.07
CA GLY A 25 -1.50 -21.33 8.58
C GLY A 25 -2.54 -21.57 7.48
N HIS A 26 -2.38 -20.90 6.34
CA HIS A 26 -3.27 -21.06 5.18
C HIS A 26 -3.05 -22.36 4.39
N ALA A 27 -1.80 -22.84 4.34
CA ALA A 27 -1.48 -24.10 3.65
C ALA A 27 -2.07 -25.34 4.34
N ARG A 28 -2.32 -25.26 5.66
CA ARG A 28 -2.87 -26.39 6.43
C ARG A 28 -4.37 -26.56 6.31
N ASN A 29 -5.12 -25.50 6.04
CA ASN A 29 -6.57 -25.53 5.90
C ASN A 29 -7.01 -24.63 4.73
N PRO A 30 -6.99 -25.14 3.49
CA PRO A 30 -7.39 -24.36 2.32
C PRO A 30 -8.93 -24.21 2.27
N HIS A 31 -9.45 -23.26 3.03
CA HIS A 31 -10.86 -22.83 2.91
C HIS A 31 -10.90 -21.33 2.59
N PRO A 32 -11.89 -20.88 1.82
CA PRO A 32 -12.04 -19.44 1.59
C PRO A 32 -12.35 -18.76 2.93
N PRO A 33 -11.54 -17.77 3.35
CA PRO A 33 -11.73 -17.11 4.64
C PRO A 33 -13.09 -16.39 4.68
N THR A 34 -13.78 -16.49 5.81
CA THR A 34 -14.99 -15.71 6.05
C THR A 34 -14.65 -14.24 6.28
N ALA A 35 -15.61 -13.33 6.02
CA ALA A 35 -15.40 -11.89 6.25
C ALA A 35 -15.01 -11.58 7.72
N ALA A 36 -15.58 -12.32 8.67
CA ALA A 36 -15.26 -12.17 10.09
C ALA A 36 -13.83 -12.64 10.44
N GLU A 37 -13.35 -13.68 9.78
CA GLU A 37 -12.00 -14.18 9.92
C GLU A 37 -10.98 -13.21 9.33
N ALA A 38 -11.24 -12.71 8.12
CA ALA A 38 -10.43 -11.68 7.48
C ALA A 38 -10.37 -10.40 8.34
N ALA A 39 -11.49 -9.96 8.90
CA ALA A 39 -11.54 -8.78 9.76
C ALA A 39 -10.70 -8.98 11.05
N ARG A 40 -10.75 -10.18 11.68
CA ARG A 40 -9.94 -10.47 12.87
C ARG A 40 -8.45 -10.43 12.59
N TRP A 41 -8.00 -11.03 11.49
CA TRP A 41 -6.61 -10.99 11.08
C TRP A 41 -6.15 -9.57 10.74
N THR A 42 -6.99 -8.82 10.03
CA THR A 42 -6.71 -7.41 9.73
C THR A 42 -6.55 -6.60 11.02
N LEU A 43 -7.47 -6.71 11.97
CA LEU A 43 -7.39 -6.03 13.25
C LEU A 43 -6.15 -6.45 14.08
N PHE A 44 -5.77 -7.71 14.00
CA PHE A 44 -4.55 -8.19 14.66
C PHE A 44 -3.30 -7.51 14.08
N TYR A 45 -3.16 -7.46 12.75
CA TYR A 45 -2.01 -6.82 12.10
C TYR A 45 -2.00 -5.30 12.28
N VAL A 46 -3.17 -4.66 12.25
CA VAL A 46 -3.32 -3.23 12.56
C VAL A 46 -2.88 -2.95 14.00
N GLY A 47 -3.32 -3.78 14.96
CA GLY A 47 -2.92 -3.67 16.37
C GLY A 47 -1.42 -3.86 16.55
N LEU A 48 -0.82 -4.83 15.86
CA LEU A 48 0.62 -5.08 15.88
C LEU A 48 1.42 -3.88 15.34
N ALA A 49 0.98 -3.30 14.23
CA ALA A 49 1.60 -2.11 13.65
C ALA A 49 1.46 -0.89 14.59
N ALA A 50 0.29 -0.71 15.20
CA ALA A 50 0.08 0.36 16.16
C ALA A 50 1.01 0.22 17.39
N LEU A 51 1.13 -0.99 17.93
CA LEU A 51 2.06 -1.29 19.04
C LEU A 51 3.51 -1.05 18.65
N PHE A 52 3.90 -1.40 17.42
CA PHE A 52 5.24 -1.14 16.90
C PHE A 52 5.52 0.38 16.84
N GLY A 53 4.56 1.17 16.37
CA GLY A 53 4.67 2.63 16.37
C GLY A 53 4.78 3.23 17.76
N VAL A 54 4.06 2.68 18.76
CA VAL A 54 4.24 3.06 20.17
C VAL A 54 5.64 2.70 20.66
N GLY A 55 6.15 1.52 20.29
CA GLY A 55 7.53 1.12 20.59
C GLY A 55 8.56 2.11 20.04
N ILE A 56 8.39 2.58 18.81
CA ILE A 56 9.24 3.63 18.23
C ILE A 56 9.14 4.92 19.03
N TRP A 57 7.94 5.32 19.43
CA TRP A 57 7.74 6.52 20.23
C TRP A 57 8.52 6.44 21.54
N LEU A 58 8.40 5.35 22.28
CA LEU A 58 9.05 5.17 23.58
C LEU A 58 10.58 5.08 23.50
N THR A 59 11.11 4.54 22.40
CA THR A 59 12.55 4.31 22.23
C THR A 59 13.27 5.43 21.50
N ASN A 60 12.63 6.04 20.51
CA ASN A 60 13.25 7.00 19.58
C ASN A 60 12.58 8.39 19.60
N GLY A 61 11.42 8.53 20.25
CA GLY A 61 10.71 9.79 20.36
C GLY A 61 9.59 9.98 19.34
N TRP A 62 8.79 11.01 19.59
CA TRP A 62 7.55 11.28 18.87
C TRP A 62 7.72 11.54 17.38
N LEU A 63 8.79 12.24 16.98
CA LEU A 63 9.04 12.56 15.58
C LEU A 63 9.12 11.32 14.70
N TYR A 64 9.88 10.31 15.14
CA TYR A 64 10.02 9.05 14.38
C TYR A 64 8.74 8.21 14.37
N ALA A 65 7.96 8.26 15.44
CA ALA A 65 6.66 7.63 15.47
C ALA A 65 5.67 8.27 14.48
N GLN A 66 5.67 9.59 14.36
CA GLN A 66 4.86 10.30 13.36
C GLN A 66 5.25 9.92 11.93
N GLU A 67 6.54 9.84 11.63
CA GLU A 67 7.04 9.40 10.32
C GLU A 67 6.59 7.96 10.01
N PHE A 68 6.68 7.06 11.00
CA PHE A 68 6.19 5.70 10.86
C PHE A 68 4.69 5.64 10.59
N TYR A 69 3.85 6.33 11.39
CA TYR A 69 2.40 6.31 11.22
C TYR A 69 1.97 6.96 9.90
N ALA A 70 2.63 8.03 9.48
CA ALA A 70 2.38 8.66 8.18
C ALA A 70 2.69 7.72 7.02
N GLY A 71 3.85 7.06 7.04
CA GLY A 71 4.23 6.05 6.06
C GLY A 71 3.28 4.86 6.05
N TRP A 72 2.89 4.37 7.22
CA TRP A 72 1.95 3.27 7.36
C TRP A 72 0.54 3.62 6.83
N ALA A 73 0.04 4.83 7.11
CA ALA A 73 -1.24 5.30 6.57
C ALA A 73 -1.20 5.44 5.04
N MET A 74 -0.10 5.95 4.48
CA MET A 74 0.13 5.98 3.04
C MET A 74 0.11 4.57 2.42
N GLU A 75 0.82 3.63 3.03
CA GLU A 75 0.85 2.23 2.56
C GLU A 75 -0.54 1.61 2.53
N TRP A 76 -1.35 1.84 3.56
CA TRP A 76 -2.72 1.40 3.61
C TRP A 76 -3.57 1.96 2.48
N SER A 77 -3.47 3.27 2.25
CA SER A 77 -4.19 3.96 1.18
C SER A 77 -3.84 3.38 -0.20
N LEU A 78 -2.54 3.25 -0.50
CA LEU A 78 -2.06 2.68 -1.75
C LEU A 78 -2.43 1.19 -1.90
N SER A 79 -2.44 0.43 -0.80
CA SER A 79 -2.80 -0.99 -0.81
C SER A 79 -4.26 -1.21 -1.16
N VAL A 80 -5.18 -0.37 -0.64
CA VAL A 80 -6.61 -0.44 -0.95
C VAL A 80 -6.86 -0.10 -2.43
N ASP A 81 -6.18 0.92 -2.95
CA ASP A 81 -6.26 1.30 -4.37
C ASP A 81 -5.76 0.18 -5.28
N ASN A 82 -4.60 -0.40 -4.98
CA ASN A 82 -4.06 -1.54 -5.71
C ASN A 82 -5.01 -2.75 -5.70
N LEU A 83 -5.64 -3.05 -4.55
CA LEU A 83 -6.62 -4.14 -4.44
C LEU A 83 -7.82 -3.90 -5.35
N PHE A 84 -8.32 -2.66 -5.41
CA PHE A 84 -9.42 -2.30 -6.30
C PHE A 84 -9.07 -2.54 -7.77
N VAL A 85 -7.89 -2.11 -8.21
CA VAL A 85 -7.37 -2.36 -9.57
C VAL A 85 -7.27 -3.86 -9.86
N PHE A 86 -6.75 -4.66 -8.93
CA PHE A 86 -6.69 -6.12 -9.08
C PHE A 86 -8.09 -6.73 -9.26
N ILE A 87 -9.08 -6.32 -8.47
CA ILE A 87 -10.45 -6.81 -8.61
C ILE A 87 -11.03 -6.48 -9.99
N LEU A 88 -10.79 -5.26 -10.49
CA LEU A 88 -11.23 -4.86 -11.82
C LEU A 88 -10.57 -5.70 -12.92
N ILE A 89 -9.25 -5.90 -12.84
CA ILE A 89 -8.50 -6.72 -13.80
C ILE A 89 -9.02 -8.17 -13.79
N LEU A 90 -9.16 -8.79 -12.62
CA LEU A 90 -9.64 -10.16 -12.50
C LEU A 90 -11.05 -10.33 -13.07
N LYS A 91 -11.92 -9.33 -12.89
CA LYS A 91 -13.26 -9.31 -13.48
C LYS A 91 -13.22 -9.13 -14.99
N ALA A 92 -12.41 -8.19 -15.50
CA ALA A 92 -12.28 -7.91 -16.93
C ALA A 92 -11.77 -9.13 -17.70
N PHE A 93 -10.78 -9.83 -17.17
CA PHE A 93 -10.21 -11.05 -17.77
C PHE A 93 -11.00 -12.32 -17.44
N ARG A 94 -12.10 -12.24 -16.69
CA ARG A 94 -12.93 -13.39 -16.28
C ARG A 94 -12.10 -14.54 -15.70
N VAL A 95 -11.12 -14.22 -14.86
CA VAL A 95 -10.23 -15.21 -14.27
C VAL A 95 -11.03 -16.18 -13.39
N PRO A 96 -10.93 -17.52 -13.61
CA PRO A 96 -11.61 -18.51 -12.79
C PRO A 96 -11.27 -18.37 -11.30
N ARG A 97 -12.24 -18.59 -10.42
CA ARG A 97 -12.08 -18.41 -8.95
C ARG A 97 -10.89 -19.19 -8.38
N GLU A 98 -10.62 -20.38 -8.92
CA GLU A 98 -9.49 -21.23 -8.52
C GLU A 98 -8.11 -20.58 -8.76
N ASN A 99 -8.01 -19.71 -9.77
CA ASN A 99 -6.77 -19.04 -10.15
C ASN A 99 -6.67 -17.61 -9.60
N GLN A 100 -7.79 -17.02 -9.14
CA GLN A 100 -7.80 -15.65 -8.62
C GLN A 100 -6.85 -15.49 -7.43
N GLN A 101 -6.83 -16.45 -6.50
CA GLN A 101 -5.97 -16.40 -5.32
C GLN A 101 -4.49 -16.45 -5.70
N LYS A 102 -4.12 -17.28 -6.67
CA LYS A 102 -2.73 -17.37 -7.17
C LYS A 102 -2.31 -16.08 -7.89
N ALA A 103 -3.20 -15.52 -8.71
CA ALA A 103 -2.96 -14.27 -9.43
C ALA A 103 -2.80 -13.09 -8.46
N LEU A 104 -3.65 -13.00 -7.43
CA LEU A 104 -3.54 -11.98 -6.37
C LEU A 104 -2.22 -12.11 -5.61
N LEU A 105 -1.86 -13.32 -5.18
CA LEU A 105 -0.62 -13.55 -4.43
C LEU A 105 0.62 -13.17 -5.25
N LEU A 106 0.67 -13.58 -6.53
CA LEU A 106 1.75 -13.21 -7.44
C LEU A 106 1.80 -11.69 -7.66
N GLY A 107 0.64 -11.06 -7.87
CA GLY A 107 0.53 -9.62 -8.04
C GLY A 107 1.02 -8.85 -6.81
N ILE A 108 0.66 -9.29 -5.60
CA ILE A 108 1.12 -8.69 -4.35
C ILE A 108 2.64 -8.81 -4.21
N ILE A 109 3.23 -9.99 -4.50
CA ILE A 109 4.67 -10.19 -4.43
C ILE A 109 5.40 -9.27 -5.41
N ILE A 110 4.94 -9.19 -6.66
CA ILE A 110 5.52 -8.31 -7.68
C ILE A 110 5.40 -6.84 -7.24
N ALA A 111 4.23 -6.43 -6.73
CA ALA A 111 4.00 -5.07 -6.25
C ALA A 111 4.94 -4.70 -5.09
N LEU A 112 5.16 -5.61 -4.13
CA LEU A 112 6.09 -5.39 -3.02
C LEU A 112 7.54 -5.26 -3.50
N LEU A 113 7.98 -6.12 -4.43
CA LEU A 113 9.32 -6.05 -5.00
C LEU A 113 9.54 -4.74 -5.77
N LEU A 114 8.59 -4.35 -6.63
CA LEU A 114 8.66 -3.09 -7.36
C LEU A 114 8.66 -1.90 -6.41
N ARG A 115 7.83 -1.91 -5.35
CA ARG A 115 7.79 -0.86 -4.33
C ARG A 115 9.15 -0.73 -3.64
N LEU A 116 9.78 -1.83 -3.24
CA LEU A 116 11.11 -1.81 -2.63
C LEU A 116 12.13 -1.17 -3.59
N VAL A 117 12.13 -1.58 -4.85
CA VAL A 117 13.04 -1.02 -5.88
C VAL A 117 12.80 0.48 -6.06
N PHE A 118 11.54 0.92 -6.22
CA PHE A 118 11.21 2.32 -6.42
C PHE A 118 11.51 3.19 -5.18
N ILE A 119 11.31 2.67 -3.97
CA ILE A 119 11.68 3.40 -2.74
C ILE A 119 13.21 3.58 -2.68
N LEU A 120 13.98 2.53 -2.94
CA LEU A 120 15.45 2.61 -2.92
C LEU A 120 15.99 3.54 -4.01
N LEU A 121 15.47 3.44 -5.24
CA LEU A 121 15.84 4.32 -6.35
C LEU A 121 15.43 5.76 -6.06
N GLY A 122 14.22 5.98 -5.57
CA GLY A 122 13.71 7.31 -5.23
C GLY A 122 14.53 7.96 -4.12
N ALA A 123 14.84 7.23 -3.05
CA ALA A 123 15.69 7.71 -1.97
C ALA A 123 17.11 8.06 -2.47
N ALA A 124 17.71 7.21 -3.31
CA ALA A 124 19.00 7.45 -3.92
C ALA A 124 19.00 8.67 -4.86
N LEU A 125 17.93 8.82 -5.65
CA LEU A 125 17.78 9.94 -6.58
C LEU A 125 17.63 11.26 -5.84
N VAL A 126 16.74 11.30 -4.84
CA VAL A 126 16.46 12.51 -4.04
C VAL A 126 17.68 12.92 -3.22
N SER A 127 18.41 11.96 -2.64
CA SER A 127 19.63 12.27 -1.88
C SER A 127 20.75 12.86 -2.73
N ARG A 128 20.77 12.53 -4.03
CA ARG A 128 21.81 13.02 -4.96
C ARG A 128 21.37 14.26 -5.74
N PHE A 129 20.08 14.41 -6.02
CA PHE A 129 19.52 15.46 -6.85
C PHE A 129 18.25 16.06 -6.20
N SER A 130 18.44 16.94 -5.21
CA SER A 130 17.31 17.57 -4.50
C SER A 130 16.36 18.36 -5.42
N TRP A 131 16.82 18.85 -6.58
CA TRP A 131 16.00 19.58 -7.54
C TRP A 131 14.94 18.70 -8.21
N VAL A 132 15.14 17.37 -8.23
CA VAL A 132 14.15 16.39 -8.74
C VAL A 132 12.83 16.47 -7.97
N PHE A 133 12.88 16.84 -6.69
CA PHE A 133 11.71 17.07 -5.87
C PHE A 133 10.77 18.16 -6.44
N PHE A 134 11.36 19.23 -6.99
CA PHE A 134 10.58 20.30 -7.59
C PHE A 134 9.88 19.85 -8.87
N ILE A 135 10.53 19.03 -9.69
CA ILE A 135 9.93 18.47 -10.91
C ILE A 135 8.77 17.55 -10.57
N PHE A 136 8.96 16.62 -9.61
CA PHE A 136 7.88 15.74 -9.16
C PHE A 136 6.73 16.51 -8.53
N GLY A 137 7.02 17.51 -7.71
CA GLY A 137 6.02 18.38 -7.12
C GLY A 137 5.20 19.13 -8.17
N LEU A 138 5.85 19.67 -9.19
CA LEU A 138 5.18 20.37 -10.30
C LEU A 138 4.32 19.39 -11.14
N TRP A 139 4.84 18.19 -11.40
CA TRP A 139 4.08 17.14 -12.06
C TRP A 139 2.83 16.72 -11.31
N LEU A 140 2.95 16.51 -9.98
CA LEU A 140 1.81 16.17 -9.13
C LEU A 140 0.77 17.29 -9.09
N LEU A 141 1.21 18.56 -9.01
CA LEU A 141 0.32 19.70 -9.08
C LEU A 141 -0.43 19.76 -10.43
N TRP A 142 0.29 19.53 -11.52
CA TRP A 142 -0.32 19.46 -12.86
C TRP A 142 -1.37 18.35 -12.93
N THR A 143 -1.04 17.15 -12.46
CA THR A 143 -1.95 15.99 -12.47
C THR A 143 -3.19 16.26 -11.60
N ALA A 144 -3.00 16.81 -10.40
CA ALA A 144 -4.10 17.16 -9.51
C ALA A 144 -5.03 18.21 -10.14
N PHE A 145 -4.43 19.23 -10.78
CA PHE A 145 -5.20 20.30 -11.44
C PHE A 145 -5.97 19.76 -12.66
N SER A 146 -5.35 18.89 -13.49
CA SER A 146 -6.04 18.29 -14.62
C SER A 146 -7.21 17.41 -14.19
N GLN A 147 -7.06 16.60 -13.12
CA GLN A 147 -8.14 15.78 -12.60
C GLN A 147 -9.32 16.61 -12.08
N VAL A 148 -9.04 17.67 -11.32
CA VAL A 148 -10.09 18.59 -10.83
C VAL A 148 -10.80 19.26 -12.00
N TYR A 149 -10.06 19.68 -13.01
CA TYR A 149 -10.62 20.33 -14.20
C TYR A 149 -11.50 19.37 -15.04
N GLU A 150 -11.05 18.13 -15.24
CA GLU A 150 -11.82 17.10 -15.95
C GLU A 150 -13.09 16.73 -15.18
N THR A 151 -13.01 16.59 -13.84
CA THR A 151 -14.19 16.29 -13.01
C THR A 151 -15.19 17.42 -13.04
N ALA A 152 -14.75 18.69 -12.96
CA ALA A 152 -15.64 19.85 -13.06
C ALA A 152 -16.33 19.92 -14.41
N ARG A 153 -15.61 19.62 -15.50
CA ARG A 153 -16.16 19.65 -16.86
C ARG A 153 -17.12 18.49 -17.13
N GLY A 154 -16.84 17.29 -16.60
CA GLY A 154 -17.73 16.14 -16.75
C GLY A 154 -19.05 16.32 -15.99
N SER A 155 -19.05 17.07 -14.88
CA SER A 155 -20.28 17.42 -14.16
C SER A 155 -21.21 18.36 -14.96
N ASP A 156 -20.62 19.27 -15.72
CA ASP A 156 -21.37 20.21 -16.58
C ASP A 156 -22.03 19.48 -17.77
N GLU A 157 -21.39 18.46 -18.34
CA GLU A 157 -21.95 17.67 -19.45
C GLU A 157 -23.10 16.76 -18.98
N ASP A 158 -23.05 16.21 -17.77
CA ASP A 158 -24.12 15.40 -17.21
C ASP A 158 -25.36 16.27 -16.83
N GLU A 159 -25.20 17.51 -16.40
CA GLU A 159 -26.31 18.45 -16.15
C GLU A 159 -27.01 18.87 -17.46
N GLU A 160 -26.26 19.12 -18.52
CA GLU A 160 -26.82 19.51 -19.83
C GLU A 160 -27.64 18.38 -20.48
N TYR A 161 -27.25 17.10 -20.24
CA TYR A 161 -28.01 15.93 -20.70
C TYR A 161 -29.34 15.73 -19.95
N HIS A 162 -29.42 16.16 -18.69
CA HIS A 162 -30.66 16.07 -17.89
C HIS A 162 -31.66 17.19 -18.16
N GLU A 163 -31.22 18.35 -18.64
CA GLU A 163 -32.11 19.48 -18.99
C GLU A 163 -32.75 19.37 -20.39
N SER A 164 -32.23 18.50 -21.27
CA SER A 164 -32.68 18.36 -22.67
C SER A 164 -33.65 17.18 -22.91
N GLY A 165 -34.06 16.46 -21.86
CA GLY A 165 -35.03 15.34 -21.91
C GLY A 165 -36.32 15.65 -21.22
#